data_3362139d5bdddf9798178227fd96265f
#
_entry.id   3362139d5bdddf9798178227fd96265f
#
_cell.length_a   1.000
_cell.length_b   1.000
_cell.length_c   1.000
_cell.angle_alpha   90.00
_cell.angle_beta   90.00
_cell.angle_gamma   90.00
#
_symmetry.space_group_name_H-M   'P 1'
#
loop_
_entity.id
_entity.type
_entity.pdbx_description
1 polymer ?
#
loop_
_entity_poly.entity_id
_entity_poly.type
_entity_poly.pdbx_seq_one_letter_code
_entity_poly.pdbx_strand_id
1 'polypeptide(L)'
;MAVAVFVASAWVSLIAGPPAGAIFTTVADGSEVNYNIYQAKGDVYLDGGPGPGAPQHAAGLDDGIYVFQVTDPSGKTLLSTDPVECRQFTISGGIIASTAPSSCPHTIGNDVDHGALTVQLMPFNDTPNNGGEYKVWVTLRANYVCSNNLGIVDCGPKKQGAAHGFIPKFSKTDNFKVRGVPREIDTRFFKQGTVLDGMGITWTDPLGASNNKWSYEDLALDIHHEAHVEDVENGTHLIAIGNQPGCTVGSIYVAGSRLPNEGPQTVSVWVDPNWPGDTIFVDVMCR
;
A
#
# COMPACT_ATOMS: atom_id res chain seq x y z
N MET A 1 -59.53 26.20 -18.08
CA MET A 1 -58.81 24.95 -17.76
C MET A 1 -57.50 25.31 -17.09
N ALA A 2 -57.36 25.06 -15.81
CA ALA A 2 -56.09 25.27 -15.07
C ALA A 2 -55.34 23.95 -15.03
N VAL A 3 -54.13 23.93 -15.56
CA VAL A 3 -53.22 22.75 -15.48
C VAL A 3 -52.43 22.86 -14.17
N ALA A 4 -52.68 21.94 -13.23
CA ALA A 4 -51.89 21.82 -12.02
C ALA A 4 -50.61 21.02 -12.36
N VAL A 5 -49.45 21.68 -12.24
CA VAL A 5 -48.14 21.00 -12.31
C VAL A 5 -47.83 20.46 -10.95
N PHE A 6 -47.85 19.12 -10.80
CA PHE A 6 -47.33 18.44 -9.61
C PHE A 6 -45.80 18.35 -9.69
N VAL A 7 -45.10 19.09 -8.87
CA VAL A 7 -43.66 18.90 -8.66
C VAL A 7 -43.50 17.78 -7.63
N ALA A 8 -43.09 16.62 -8.06
CA ALA A 8 -42.73 15.53 -7.16
C ALA A 8 -41.36 15.84 -6.52
N SER A 9 -41.38 16.24 -5.24
CA SER A 9 -40.17 16.39 -4.44
C SER A 9 -39.67 15.01 -4.08
N ALA A 10 -38.58 14.57 -4.71
CA ALA A 10 -37.87 13.35 -4.25
C ALA A 10 -37.21 13.63 -2.91
N TRP A 11 -37.75 13.09 -1.85
CA TRP A 11 -37.13 13.09 -0.54
C TRP A 11 -35.97 12.09 -0.57
N VAL A 12 -34.75 12.59 -0.58
CA VAL A 12 -33.56 11.76 -0.30
C VAL A 12 -33.59 11.46 1.20
N SER A 13 -33.98 10.25 1.57
CA SER A 13 -33.89 9.78 2.93
C SER A 13 -32.40 9.64 3.29
N LEU A 14 -31.89 10.52 4.15
CA LEU A 14 -30.61 10.34 4.78
C LEU A 14 -30.68 9.09 5.67
N ILE A 15 -29.90 8.07 5.37
CA ILE A 15 -29.80 6.90 6.22
C ILE A 15 -29.15 7.35 7.53
N ALA A 16 -29.86 7.19 8.66
CA ALA A 16 -29.51 7.79 9.95
C ALA A 16 -28.51 6.96 10.78
N GLY A 17 -27.70 6.11 10.16
CA GLY A 17 -26.75 5.24 10.86
C GLY A 17 -25.59 4.79 9.97
N PRO A 18 -24.64 4.03 10.52
CA PRO A 18 -23.63 3.36 9.70
C PRO A 18 -24.31 2.40 8.72
N PRO A 19 -23.76 2.21 7.52
CA PRO A 19 -24.29 1.26 6.55
C PRO A 19 -24.44 -0.14 7.18
N ALA A 20 -25.49 -0.88 6.85
CA ALA A 20 -25.61 -2.30 7.20
C ALA A 20 -24.51 -3.12 6.50
N GLY A 21 -24.35 -4.39 6.86
CA GLY A 21 -23.38 -5.29 6.25
C GLY A 21 -21.94 -5.04 6.66
N ALA A 22 -21.01 -5.74 6.02
CA ALA A 22 -19.57 -5.65 6.24
C ALA A 22 -18.84 -5.13 5.01
N ILE A 23 -17.67 -4.57 5.22
CA ILE A 23 -16.59 -4.42 4.23
C ILE A 23 -15.36 -5.11 4.79
N PHE A 24 -14.50 -5.59 3.92
CA PHE A 24 -13.22 -6.16 4.31
C PHE A 24 -12.21 -6.02 3.18
N THR A 25 -10.94 -6.00 3.54
CA THR A 25 -9.86 -6.10 2.57
C THR A 25 -9.60 -7.56 2.25
N THR A 26 -9.30 -7.83 0.98
CA THR A 26 -9.16 -9.18 0.41
C THR A 26 -8.15 -9.16 -0.74
N VAL A 27 -7.93 -10.32 -1.37
CA VAL A 27 -7.21 -10.49 -2.63
C VAL A 27 -8.15 -10.39 -3.83
N ALA A 28 -7.63 -10.45 -5.05
CA ALA A 28 -8.41 -10.20 -6.28
C ALA A 28 -9.61 -11.14 -6.47
N ASP A 29 -9.53 -12.38 -5.99
CA ASP A 29 -10.58 -13.39 -6.11
C ASP A 29 -11.56 -13.45 -4.92
N GLY A 30 -11.44 -12.53 -3.96
CA GLY A 30 -12.32 -12.45 -2.80
C GLY A 30 -12.14 -13.58 -1.77
N SER A 31 -11.21 -14.50 -1.98
CA SER A 31 -11.09 -15.75 -1.20
C SER A 31 -10.65 -15.56 0.26
N GLU A 32 -10.08 -14.39 0.60
CA GLU A 32 -9.54 -14.09 1.91
C GLU A 32 -10.36 -13.01 2.62
N VAL A 33 -10.86 -13.31 3.82
CA VAL A 33 -11.53 -12.31 4.68
C VAL A 33 -10.54 -11.76 5.69
N ASN A 34 -10.47 -10.42 5.80
CA ASN A 34 -9.56 -9.76 6.72
C ASN A 34 -8.11 -10.25 6.54
N TYR A 35 -7.70 -10.41 5.30
CA TYR A 35 -6.30 -10.66 4.96
C TYR A 35 -5.53 -9.36 5.25
N ASN A 36 -5.15 -9.23 6.51
CA ASN A 36 -4.71 -7.94 7.07
C ASN A 36 -3.29 -7.56 6.69
N ILE A 37 -2.52 -8.44 6.02
CA ILE A 37 -1.12 -8.21 5.64
C ILE A 37 -0.89 -8.66 4.20
N TYR A 38 -0.69 -7.69 3.32
CA TYR A 38 -0.44 -7.89 1.88
C TYR A 38 1.04 -7.72 1.56
N GLN A 39 1.53 -8.39 0.54
CA GLN A 39 2.92 -8.27 0.09
C GLN A 39 3.12 -6.96 -0.70
N ALA A 40 2.19 -6.62 -1.59
CA ALA A 40 2.25 -5.40 -2.38
C ALA A 40 0.93 -4.64 -2.37
N LYS A 41 0.95 -3.34 -2.66
CA LYS A 41 -0.25 -2.49 -2.78
C LYS A 41 -1.22 -2.99 -3.84
N GLY A 42 -0.68 -3.59 -4.92
CA GLY A 42 -1.45 -4.17 -6.00
C GLY A 42 -2.29 -5.38 -5.61
N ASP A 43 -1.97 -6.01 -4.48
CA ASP A 43 -2.69 -7.19 -3.98
C ASP A 43 -3.88 -6.83 -3.10
N VAL A 44 -4.05 -5.53 -2.76
CA VAL A 44 -5.09 -5.09 -1.83
C VAL A 44 -6.37 -4.76 -2.58
N TYR A 45 -7.38 -5.56 -2.36
CA TYR A 45 -8.72 -5.35 -2.90
C TYR A 45 -9.72 -5.10 -1.77
N LEU A 46 -10.79 -4.40 -2.10
CA LEU A 46 -11.95 -4.17 -1.25
C LEU A 46 -13.08 -5.09 -1.72
N ASP A 47 -13.72 -5.73 -0.78
CA ASP A 47 -14.99 -6.39 -0.96
C ASP A 47 -16.05 -5.82 -0.01
N GLY A 48 -17.31 -6.01 -0.36
CA GLY A 48 -18.46 -5.56 0.41
C GLY A 48 -19.63 -6.49 0.22
N GLY A 49 -19.91 -7.24 1.25
CA GLY A 49 -20.98 -8.24 1.21
C GLY A 49 -20.81 -9.30 2.29
N PRO A 50 -21.50 -10.42 2.17
CA PRO A 50 -21.18 -11.60 2.96
C PRO A 50 -19.76 -12.07 2.63
N GLY A 51 -18.90 -12.23 3.65
CA GLY A 51 -17.56 -12.77 3.43
C GLY A 51 -17.57 -14.27 3.15
N PRO A 52 -16.46 -14.85 2.67
CA PRO A 52 -16.30 -16.28 2.45
C PRO A 52 -16.76 -17.10 3.65
N GLY A 53 -17.54 -18.15 3.40
CA GLY A 53 -18.12 -18.99 4.44
C GLY A 53 -19.28 -18.36 5.25
N ALA A 54 -19.67 -17.12 4.95
CA ALA A 54 -20.82 -16.51 5.58
C ALA A 54 -22.14 -17.22 5.14
N PRO A 55 -23.17 -17.23 6.00
CA PRO A 55 -24.49 -17.72 5.60
C PRO A 55 -24.98 -16.99 4.34
N GLN A 56 -25.62 -17.71 3.42
CA GLN A 56 -26.11 -17.17 2.14
C GLN A 56 -27.06 -15.97 2.24
N HIS A 57 -27.57 -15.69 3.44
CA HIS A 57 -28.44 -14.55 3.77
C HIS A 57 -27.79 -13.58 4.76
N ALA A 58 -26.47 -13.63 4.92
CA ALA A 58 -25.78 -12.63 5.75
C ALA A 58 -26.03 -11.22 5.18
N ALA A 59 -26.17 -10.24 6.07
CA ALA A 59 -26.48 -8.89 5.63
C ALA A 59 -25.31 -8.29 4.81
N GLY A 60 -25.58 -8.00 3.54
CA GLY A 60 -24.72 -7.18 2.70
C GLY A 60 -24.89 -5.69 2.99
N LEU A 61 -24.17 -4.86 2.27
CA LEU A 61 -24.37 -3.40 2.26
C LEU A 61 -25.73 -3.07 1.66
N ASP A 62 -26.35 -1.98 2.10
CA ASP A 62 -27.58 -1.45 1.48
C ASP A 62 -27.31 -1.08 0.02
N ASP A 63 -28.31 -1.27 -0.86
CA ASP A 63 -28.21 -0.92 -2.27
C ASP A 63 -27.92 0.58 -2.46
N GLY A 64 -27.00 0.90 -3.35
CA GLY A 64 -26.63 2.29 -3.64
C GLY A 64 -25.20 2.46 -4.15
N ILE A 65 -24.86 3.71 -4.45
CA ILE A 65 -23.50 4.08 -4.86
C ILE A 65 -22.69 4.40 -3.61
N TYR A 66 -21.53 3.80 -3.49
CA TYR A 66 -20.57 4.02 -2.42
C TYR A 66 -19.32 4.70 -2.95
N VAL A 67 -18.65 5.40 -2.07
CA VAL A 67 -17.31 5.96 -2.29
C VAL A 67 -16.34 5.33 -1.28
N PHE A 68 -15.07 5.18 -1.68
CA PHE A 68 -14.01 4.70 -0.80
C PHE A 68 -12.78 5.59 -0.83
N GLN A 69 -11.92 5.45 0.14
CA GLN A 69 -10.59 6.07 0.18
C GLN A 69 -9.65 5.26 1.07
N VAL A 70 -8.36 5.43 0.85
CA VAL A 70 -7.29 4.95 1.72
C VAL A 70 -6.66 6.13 2.45
N THR A 71 -6.46 5.98 3.76
CA THR A 71 -5.79 6.96 4.62
C THR A 71 -4.74 6.28 5.49
N ASP A 72 -3.94 7.10 6.20
CA ASP A 72 -3.21 6.62 7.38
C ASP A 72 -4.19 6.07 8.44
N PRO A 73 -3.74 5.27 9.42
CA PRO A 73 -4.63 4.68 10.44
C PRO A 73 -5.46 5.70 11.22
N SER A 74 -4.94 6.91 11.39
CA SER A 74 -5.63 7.99 12.11
C SER A 74 -6.73 8.69 11.28
N GLY A 75 -6.77 8.47 9.97
CA GLY A 75 -7.67 9.16 9.04
C GLY A 75 -7.31 10.62 8.78
N LYS A 76 -6.11 11.07 9.15
CA LYS A 76 -5.67 12.46 8.98
C LYS A 76 -5.04 12.73 7.62
N THR A 77 -4.32 11.75 7.08
CA THR A 77 -3.62 11.84 5.82
C THR A 77 -4.35 11.03 4.76
N LEU A 78 -4.87 11.69 3.73
CA LEU A 78 -5.40 11.00 2.55
C LEU A 78 -4.21 10.42 1.77
N LEU A 79 -4.29 9.13 1.49
CA LEU A 79 -3.26 8.41 0.73
C LEU A 79 -3.69 8.08 -0.70
N SER A 80 -5.00 7.90 -0.96
CA SER A 80 -5.51 7.75 -2.33
C SER A 80 -5.09 8.94 -3.19
N THR A 81 -4.58 8.67 -4.40
CA THR A 81 -3.99 9.68 -5.29
C THR A 81 -4.85 9.99 -6.53
N ASP A 82 -5.80 9.15 -6.83
CA ASP A 82 -6.80 9.34 -7.87
C ASP A 82 -7.96 10.21 -7.39
N PRO A 83 -8.75 10.81 -8.31
CA PRO A 83 -9.92 11.59 -7.96
C PRO A 83 -11.01 10.73 -7.30
N VAL A 84 -11.77 11.31 -6.36
CA VAL A 84 -12.85 10.60 -5.64
C VAL A 84 -13.95 10.08 -6.58
N GLU A 85 -14.12 10.68 -7.74
CA GLU A 85 -15.03 10.20 -8.79
C GLU A 85 -14.65 8.82 -9.32
N CYS A 86 -13.38 8.46 -9.26
CA CYS A 86 -12.89 7.14 -9.63
C CYS A 86 -13.06 6.11 -8.50
N ARG A 87 -13.10 6.56 -7.26
CA ARG A 87 -13.21 5.72 -6.07
C ARG A 87 -14.66 5.39 -5.72
N GLN A 88 -15.41 4.83 -6.66
CA GLN A 88 -16.81 4.49 -6.50
C GLN A 88 -17.14 3.08 -6.95
N PHE A 89 -18.11 2.49 -6.28
CA PHE A 89 -18.73 1.22 -6.67
C PHE A 89 -20.23 1.25 -6.34
N THR A 90 -20.99 0.37 -6.98
CA THR A 90 -22.43 0.21 -6.74
C THR A 90 -22.70 -1.11 -6.06
N ILE A 91 -23.45 -1.07 -4.97
CA ILE A 91 -24.03 -2.25 -4.33
C ILE A 91 -25.41 -2.50 -4.91
N SER A 92 -25.67 -3.74 -5.27
CA SER A 92 -26.99 -4.26 -5.65
C SER A 92 -27.16 -5.67 -5.11
N GLY A 93 -28.23 -5.91 -4.38
CA GLY A 93 -28.47 -7.19 -3.72
C GLY A 93 -27.46 -7.50 -2.61
N GLY A 94 -26.83 -6.49 -2.03
CA GLY A 94 -25.89 -6.63 -0.93
C GLY A 94 -24.43 -6.87 -1.32
N ILE A 95 -24.10 -6.95 -2.61
CA ILE A 95 -22.75 -7.21 -3.15
C ILE A 95 -22.30 -6.10 -4.09
N ILE A 96 -21.00 -5.98 -4.34
CA ILE A 96 -20.46 -5.06 -5.35
C ILE A 96 -20.84 -5.58 -6.74
N ALA A 97 -21.72 -4.85 -7.43
CA ALA A 97 -22.25 -5.21 -8.74
C ALA A 97 -21.60 -4.45 -9.89
N SER A 98 -21.07 -3.24 -9.64
CA SER A 98 -20.35 -2.46 -10.64
C SER A 98 -19.41 -1.46 -9.98
N THR A 99 -18.47 -0.95 -10.75
CA THR A 99 -17.44 -0.01 -10.30
C THR A 99 -17.46 1.26 -11.13
N ALA A 100 -16.62 2.23 -10.79
CA ALA A 100 -16.40 3.43 -11.58
C ALA A 100 -16.01 3.08 -13.04
N PRO A 101 -16.13 4.04 -13.99
CA PRO A 101 -15.81 3.80 -15.40
C PRO A 101 -14.40 3.20 -15.61
N SER A 102 -14.23 2.44 -16.68
CA SER A 102 -12.95 1.78 -17.05
C SER A 102 -11.80 2.76 -17.33
N SER A 103 -12.07 4.07 -17.41
CA SER A 103 -11.03 5.11 -17.47
C SER A 103 -10.38 5.39 -16.11
N CYS A 104 -10.94 4.84 -15.04
CA CYS A 104 -10.40 4.95 -13.69
C CYS A 104 -9.36 3.84 -13.41
N PRO A 105 -8.35 4.09 -12.55
CA PRO A 105 -7.17 3.24 -12.43
C PRO A 105 -7.35 1.95 -11.62
N HIS A 106 -8.58 1.65 -11.15
CA HIS A 106 -8.82 0.49 -10.29
C HIS A 106 -9.01 -0.79 -11.08
N THR A 107 -8.16 -1.78 -10.82
CA THR A 107 -8.33 -3.14 -11.35
C THR A 107 -9.51 -3.82 -10.64
N ILE A 108 -10.28 -4.58 -11.41
CA ILE A 108 -11.45 -5.28 -10.91
C ILE A 108 -11.14 -6.77 -10.85
N GLY A 109 -11.42 -7.38 -9.70
CA GLY A 109 -11.42 -8.82 -9.50
C GLY A 109 -12.84 -9.37 -9.37
N ASN A 110 -12.95 -10.64 -9.04
CA ASN A 110 -14.24 -11.31 -8.86
C ASN A 110 -14.20 -12.15 -7.58
N ASP A 111 -15.15 -11.92 -6.68
CA ASP A 111 -15.39 -12.83 -5.57
C ASP A 111 -15.96 -14.15 -6.14
N VAL A 112 -15.19 -15.22 -5.98
CA VAL A 112 -15.53 -16.54 -6.54
C VAL A 112 -16.67 -17.22 -5.78
N ASP A 113 -16.92 -16.82 -4.52
CA ASP A 113 -17.93 -17.46 -3.66
C ASP A 113 -19.33 -16.84 -3.84
N HIS A 114 -19.41 -15.52 -4.08
CA HIS A 114 -20.69 -14.80 -4.10
C HIS A 114 -21.02 -14.17 -5.45
N GLY A 115 -20.11 -14.24 -6.44
CA GLY A 115 -20.29 -13.63 -7.74
C GLY A 115 -20.29 -12.10 -7.72
N ALA A 116 -19.72 -11.53 -6.66
CA ALA A 116 -19.48 -10.10 -6.51
C ALA A 116 -18.24 -9.65 -7.30
N LEU A 117 -18.06 -8.35 -7.41
CA LEU A 117 -16.79 -7.76 -7.85
C LEU A 117 -15.96 -7.40 -6.65
N THR A 118 -14.64 -7.52 -6.77
CA THR A 118 -13.68 -6.90 -5.86
C THR A 118 -13.02 -5.70 -6.53
N VAL A 119 -12.63 -4.68 -5.76
CA VAL A 119 -12.07 -3.43 -6.28
C VAL A 119 -10.69 -3.20 -5.72
N GLN A 120 -9.67 -3.17 -6.58
CA GLN A 120 -8.31 -2.86 -6.15
C GLN A 120 -8.24 -1.46 -5.54
N LEU A 121 -7.60 -1.33 -4.38
CA LEU A 121 -7.51 -0.04 -3.68
C LEU A 121 -6.46 0.92 -4.27
N MET A 122 -5.46 0.42 -5.01
CA MET A 122 -4.51 1.29 -5.73
C MET A 122 -5.23 2.18 -6.74
N PRO A 123 -4.71 3.46 -6.96
CA PRO A 123 -3.44 3.99 -6.49
C PRO A 123 -3.53 4.72 -5.14
N PHE A 124 -2.55 4.50 -4.27
CA PHE A 124 -2.40 5.25 -3.02
C PHE A 124 -0.92 5.37 -2.61
N ASN A 125 -0.58 6.47 -1.93
CA ASN A 125 0.77 6.72 -1.40
C ASN A 125 1.09 5.82 -0.21
N ASP A 126 2.37 5.76 0.17
CA ASP A 126 2.80 5.08 1.37
C ASP A 126 2.27 5.79 2.62
N THR A 127 1.97 4.97 3.62
CA THR A 127 1.55 5.49 4.92
C THR A 127 2.75 6.08 5.67
N PRO A 128 2.58 7.22 6.36
CA PRO A 128 3.61 7.73 7.26
C PRO A 128 3.69 6.93 8.58
N ASN A 129 2.90 5.87 8.72
CA ASN A 129 2.89 5.00 9.89
C ASN A 129 4.03 3.99 9.79
N ASN A 130 4.95 4.00 10.77
CA ASN A 130 6.11 3.10 10.81
C ASN A 130 5.76 1.60 10.84
N GLY A 131 4.52 1.25 11.17
CA GLY A 131 4.03 -0.14 11.13
C GLY A 131 3.48 -0.56 9.77
N GLY A 132 3.58 0.27 8.72
CA GLY A 132 3.03 -0.02 7.40
C GLY A 132 1.50 -0.17 7.38
N GLU A 133 0.80 0.44 8.33
CA GLU A 133 -0.65 0.32 8.47
C GLU A 133 -1.39 1.37 7.67
N TYR A 134 -2.48 0.94 7.06
CA TYR A 134 -3.42 1.74 6.27
C TYR A 134 -4.84 1.54 6.80
N LYS A 135 -5.72 2.46 6.42
CA LYS A 135 -7.16 2.35 6.69
C LYS A 135 -7.95 2.64 5.43
N VAL A 136 -8.78 1.70 5.01
CA VAL A 136 -9.80 1.96 3.99
C VAL A 136 -11.07 2.46 4.66
N TRP A 137 -11.73 3.43 4.02
CA TRP A 137 -13.03 3.98 4.39
C TRP A 137 -14.02 3.73 3.27
N VAL A 138 -15.25 3.39 3.64
CA VAL A 138 -16.37 3.23 2.70
C VAL A 138 -17.58 3.95 3.26
N THR A 139 -18.24 4.77 2.46
CA THR A 139 -19.49 5.45 2.82
C THR A 139 -20.44 5.51 1.63
N LEU A 140 -21.76 5.52 1.92
CA LEU A 140 -22.74 5.80 0.88
C LEU A 140 -22.47 7.18 0.27
N ARG A 141 -22.49 7.31 -1.05
CA ARG A 141 -22.21 8.56 -1.75
C ARG A 141 -23.06 9.72 -1.23
N ALA A 142 -24.33 9.47 -0.86
CA ALA A 142 -25.22 10.47 -0.27
C ALA A 142 -24.73 11.02 1.08
N ASN A 143 -23.88 10.30 1.80
CA ASN A 143 -23.30 10.70 3.09
C ASN A 143 -21.90 11.33 2.95
N TYR A 144 -21.34 11.34 1.75
CA TYR A 144 -20.07 12.01 1.46
C TYR A 144 -20.27 13.52 1.40
N VAL A 145 -19.55 14.28 2.23
CA VAL A 145 -19.89 15.71 2.45
C VAL A 145 -19.18 16.69 1.53
N CYS A 146 -18.36 16.23 0.59
CA CYS A 146 -17.61 17.09 -0.32
C CYS A 146 -18.14 16.98 -1.74
N SER A 147 -18.79 18.05 -2.19
CA SER A 147 -19.35 18.15 -3.54
C SER A 147 -19.27 19.58 -4.07
N ASN A 148 -19.33 19.72 -5.36
CA ASN A 148 -19.52 20.98 -6.09
C ASN A 148 -20.64 20.83 -7.13
N ASN A 149 -20.80 21.82 -8.01
CA ASN A 149 -21.84 21.79 -9.05
C ASN A 149 -21.67 20.69 -10.11
N LEU A 150 -20.49 20.04 -10.15
CA LEU A 150 -20.15 18.99 -11.11
C LEU A 150 -20.22 17.58 -10.50
N GLY A 151 -20.32 17.47 -9.18
CA GLY A 151 -20.38 16.18 -8.49
C GLY A 151 -19.65 16.16 -7.17
N ILE A 152 -19.17 14.96 -6.75
CA ILE A 152 -18.31 14.81 -5.58
C ILE A 152 -16.89 15.23 -5.93
N VAL A 153 -16.18 15.78 -4.94
CA VAL A 153 -14.78 16.23 -5.09
C VAL A 153 -13.98 15.86 -3.87
N ASP A 154 -12.67 15.70 -4.02
CA ASP A 154 -11.79 15.53 -2.88
C ASP A 154 -11.80 16.76 -1.99
N CYS A 155 -11.70 16.57 -0.70
CA CYS A 155 -11.63 17.64 0.26
C CYS A 155 -10.58 17.43 1.35
N GLY A 156 -10.17 18.53 1.96
CA GLY A 156 -9.13 18.55 2.98
C GLY A 156 -9.43 17.71 4.22
N PRO A 157 -8.46 17.59 5.13
CA PRO A 157 -8.44 16.60 6.22
C PRO A 157 -9.62 16.67 7.18
N LYS A 158 -10.22 17.84 7.36
CA LYS A 158 -11.37 18.04 8.26
C LYS A 158 -12.35 19.05 7.65
N LYS A 159 -13.46 18.56 7.14
CA LYS A 159 -14.62 19.37 6.80
C LYS A 159 -15.84 18.79 7.53
N GLN A 160 -16.49 19.59 8.36
CA GLN A 160 -17.70 19.20 9.10
C GLN A 160 -17.54 17.94 10.00
N GLY A 161 -16.36 17.73 10.58
CA GLY A 161 -16.07 16.56 11.41
C GLY A 161 -15.77 15.27 10.61
N ALA A 162 -15.68 15.37 9.30
CA ALA A 162 -15.39 14.26 8.41
C ALA A 162 -13.87 14.12 8.14
N ALA A 163 -13.40 12.90 7.98
CA ALA A 163 -12.07 12.59 7.48
C ALA A 163 -12.11 12.62 5.95
N HIS A 164 -11.58 13.69 5.32
CA HIS A 164 -11.57 13.84 3.86
C HIS A 164 -12.94 13.59 3.19
N GLY A 165 -14.01 14.05 3.81
CA GLY A 165 -15.38 13.88 3.31
C GLY A 165 -16.15 12.69 3.90
N PHE A 166 -15.50 11.80 4.64
CA PHE A 166 -16.10 10.62 5.25
C PHE A 166 -16.48 10.92 6.71
N ILE A 167 -17.77 10.87 7.03
CA ILE A 167 -18.27 11.03 8.40
C ILE A 167 -18.16 9.69 9.12
N PRO A 168 -17.38 9.56 10.23
CA PRO A 168 -17.13 8.26 10.87
C PRO A 168 -18.38 7.46 11.19
N LYS A 169 -19.44 8.10 11.72
CA LYS A 169 -20.69 7.42 12.08
C LYS A 169 -21.51 6.90 10.87
N PHE A 170 -21.20 7.36 9.66
CA PHE A 170 -21.85 6.96 8.42
C PHE A 170 -20.93 6.16 7.50
N SER A 171 -19.76 5.83 7.99
CA SER A 171 -18.75 5.10 7.23
C SER A 171 -18.42 3.76 7.88
N LYS A 172 -17.98 2.82 7.07
CA LYS A 172 -17.30 1.61 7.51
C LYS A 172 -15.82 1.75 7.24
N THR A 173 -15.02 1.08 8.05
CA THR A 173 -13.55 1.08 7.88
C THR A 173 -13.01 -0.31 8.09
N ASP A 174 -11.93 -0.61 7.40
CA ASP A 174 -11.07 -1.76 7.65
C ASP A 174 -9.61 -1.32 7.69
N ASN A 175 -8.77 -2.01 8.46
CA ASN A 175 -7.34 -1.73 8.56
C ASN A 175 -6.56 -2.86 7.89
N PHE A 176 -5.52 -2.49 7.16
CA PHE A 176 -4.63 -3.44 6.52
C PHE A 176 -3.19 -2.95 6.58
N LYS A 177 -2.26 -3.87 6.34
CA LYS A 177 -0.83 -3.59 6.18
C LYS A 177 -0.38 -3.99 4.80
N VAL A 178 0.56 -3.24 4.26
CA VAL A 178 1.35 -3.67 3.12
C VAL A 178 2.77 -3.79 3.62
N ARG A 179 3.33 -4.99 3.54
CA ARG A 179 4.71 -5.25 3.98
C ARG A 179 5.72 -4.51 3.10
N GLY A 180 5.36 -4.20 1.88
CA GLY A 180 6.33 -3.95 0.83
C GLY A 180 6.95 -5.28 0.40
N VAL A 181 7.50 -5.32 -0.80
CA VAL A 181 8.39 -6.41 -1.17
C VAL A 181 9.51 -6.42 -0.13
N PRO A 182 9.88 -7.57 0.49
CA PRO A 182 11.07 -7.66 1.31
C PRO A 182 12.21 -7.08 0.49
N ARG A 183 12.76 -5.97 0.97
CA ARG A 183 13.85 -5.32 0.27
C ARG A 183 15.12 -5.71 0.96
N GLU A 184 16.11 -5.91 0.16
CA GLU A 184 17.40 -6.37 0.61
C GLU A 184 18.46 -5.37 0.18
N ILE A 185 19.48 -5.22 1.00
CA ILE A 185 20.71 -4.54 0.62
C ILE A 185 21.83 -5.55 0.74
N ASP A 186 22.39 -5.92 -0.39
CA ASP A 186 23.47 -6.88 -0.48
C ASP A 186 24.78 -6.20 -0.80
N THR A 187 25.74 -6.31 0.12
CA THR A 187 27.08 -5.78 -0.11
C THR A 187 28.01 -6.90 -0.49
N ARG A 188 28.55 -6.83 -1.71
CA ARG A 188 29.45 -7.82 -2.30
C ARG A 188 30.85 -7.22 -2.48
N PHE A 189 31.86 -8.04 -2.20
CA PHE A 189 33.26 -7.65 -2.34
C PHE A 189 33.92 -8.44 -3.46
N PHE A 190 34.52 -7.77 -4.43
CA PHE A 190 35.13 -8.38 -5.59
C PHE A 190 36.64 -8.11 -5.64
N LYS A 191 37.44 -9.13 -5.86
CA LYS A 191 38.87 -9.00 -6.16
C LYS A 191 39.22 -9.79 -7.41
N GLN A 192 39.71 -9.11 -8.45
CA GLN A 192 40.04 -9.72 -9.72
C GLN A 192 38.91 -10.58 -10.31
N GLY A 193 37.66 -10.15 -10.15
CA GLY A 193 36.46 -10.85 -10.64
C GLY A 193 35.96 -11.99 -9.75
N THR A 194 36.61 -12.26 -8.60
CA THR A 194 36.13 -13.25 -7.62
C THR A 194 35.44 -12.54 -6.48
N VAL A 195 34.30 -13.07 -6.02
CA VAL A 195 33.59 -12.61 -4.82
C VAL A 195 34.30 -13.12 -3.58
N LEU A 196 34.38 -12.29 -2.54
CA LEU A 196 35.09 -12.59 -1.30
C LEU A 196 34.12 -12.81 -0.14
N ASP A 197 34.35 -13.87 0.63
CA ASP A 197 33.68 -14.14 1.90
C ASP A 197 34.43 -13.54 3.09
N GLY A 198 33.72 -13.43 4.22
CA GLY A 198 34.26 -12.93 5.48
C GLY A 198 34.53 -11.44 5.49
N MET A 199 34.01 -10.69 4.50
CA MET A 199 34.13 -9.24 4.43
C MET A 199 33.02 -8.58 5.25
N GLY A 200 33.38 -7.70 6.18
CA GLY A 200 32.45 -7.03 7.09
C GLY A 200 32.02 -5.65 6.63
N ILE A 201 30.79 -5.30 6.96
CA ILE A 201 30.25 -3.94 6.88
C ILE A 201 29.63 -3.56 8.23
N THR A 202 29.50 -2.27 8.49
CA THR A 202 28.55 -1.78 9.52
C THR A 202 27.37 -1.16 8.79
N TRP A 203 26.20 -1.76 8.95
CA TRP A 203 24.96 -1.24 8.42
C TRP A 203 24.21 -0.45 9.49
N THR A 204 23.66 0.69 9.12
CA THR A 204 22.84 1.54 10.00
C THR A 204 21.50 1.80 9.30
N ASP A 205 20.41 1.51 9.99
CA ASP A 205 19.04 1.73 9.50
C ASP A 205 18.65 3.22 9.51
N PRO A 206 17.49 3.59 8.93
CA PRO A 206 17.02 4.97 8.90
C PRO A 206 16.73 5.57 10.29
N LEU A 207 16.57 4.74 11.31
CA LEU A 207 16.33 5.17 12.71
C LEU A 207 17.62 5.32 13.50
N GLY A 208 18.79 4.94 12.92
CA GLY A 208 20.11 5.06 13.51
C GLY A 208 20.59 3.82 14.27
N ALA A 209 19.87 2.70 14.23
CA ALA A 209 20.35 1.44 14.78
C ALA A 209 21.42 0.83 13.87
N SER A 210 22.54 0.40 14.45
CA SER A 210 23.68 -0.13 13.71
C SER A 210 23.98 -1.57 14.04
N ASN A 211 24.26 -2.38 13.00
CA ASN A 211 24.65 -3.77 13.11
C ASN A 211 25.81 -4.09 12.17
N ASN A 212 26.65 -5.06 12.57
CA ASN A 212 27.68 -5.58 11.71
C ASN A 212 27.14 -6.79 10.92
N LYS A 213 27.44 -6.80 9.63
CA LYS A 213 27.11 -7.89 8.70
C LYS A 213 28.39 -8.38 8.01
N TRP A 214 28.41 -9.64 7.62
CA TRP A 214 29.58 -10.30 7.02
C TRP A 214 29.15 -11.02 5.75
N SER A 215 29.97 -10.95 4.70
CA SER A 215 29.71 -11.71 3.48
C SER A 215 29.94 -13.21 3.72
N TYR A 216 28.98 -14.02 3.31
CA TYR A 216 29.03 -15.49 3.39
C TYR A 216 28.10 -16.10 2.34
N GLU A 217 28.21 -17.39 2.12
CA GLU A 217 27.30 -18.15 1.28
C GLU A 217 26.37 -19.02 2.14
N ASP A 218 25.07 -18.90 1.90
CA ASP A 218 24.06 -19.80 2.45
C ASP A 218 22.95 -20.02 1.41
N LEU A 219 23.07 -21.08 0.63
CA LEU A 219 22.12 -21.40 -0.43
C LEU A 219 20.71 -21.75 0.07
N ALA A 220 20.57 -22.10 1.36
CA ALA A 220 19.25 -22.36 1.93
C ALA A 220 18.47 -21.06 2.24
N LEU A 221 19.19 -19.93 2.37
CA LEU A 221 18.66 -18.59 2.58
C LEU A 221 18.80 -17.69 1.35
N ASP A 222 19.19 -18.27 0.19
CA ASP A 222 19.43 -17.51 -1.07
C ASP A 222 20.53 -16.44 -0.94
N ILE A 223 21.53 -16.66 -0.07
CA ILE A 223 22.65 -15.75 0.15
C ILE A 223 23.85 -16.23 -0.67
N HIS A 224 24.37 -15.38 -1.56
CA HIS A 224 25.43 -15.71 -2.53
C HIS A 224 26.69 -14.86 -2.33
N HIS A 225 27.45 -15.12 -1.26
CA HIS A 225 28.70 -14.43 -0.94
C HIS A 225 28.54 -12.91 -0.69
N GLU A 226 27.42 -12.48 -0.09
CA GLU A 226 27.16 -11.10 0.28
C GLU A 226 27.00 -10.88 1.78
N ALA A 227 27.25 -9.64 2.22
CA ALA A 227 26.80 -9.16 3.52
C ALA A 227 25.34 -8.71 3.37
N HIS A 228 24.45 -9.64 3.71
CA HIS A 228 23.03 -9.58 3.47
C HIS A 228 22.26 -8.83 4.56
N VAL A 229 21.39 -7.90 4.16
CA VAL A 229 20.46 -7.20 5.03
C VAL A 229 19.07 -7.33 4.44
N GLU A 230 18.27 -8.18 5.04
CA GLU A 230 16.87 -8.42 4.66
C GLU A 230 15.90 -7.49 5.38
N ASP A 231 14.66 -7.40 4.89
CA ASP A 231 13.55 -6.63 5.47
C ASP A 231 13.89 -5.14 5.70
N VAL A 232 14.66 -4.52 4.80
CA VAL A 232 15.05 -3.12 4.97
C VAL A 232 13.85 -2.18 4.82
N GLU A 233 13.73 -1.26 5.76
CA GLU A 233 12.69 -0.23 5.76
C GLU A 233 12.95 0.84 4.67
N ASN A 234 11.90 1.56 4.29
CA ASN A 234 12.05 2.73 3.41
C ASN A 234 12.87 3.82 4.10
N GLY A 235 13.77 4.44 3.38
CA GLY A 235 14.58 5.53 3.91
C GLY A 235 16.06 5.42 3.57
N THR A 236 16.86 6.23 4.22
CA THR A 236 18.31 6.24 4.01
C THR A 236 19.00 5.24 4.93
N HIS A 237 19.64 4.25 4.35
CA HIS A 237 20.52 3.32 5.03
C HIS A 237 21.99 3.74 4.83
N LEU A 238 22.79 3.60 5.87
CA LEU A 238 24.22 3.90 5.81
C LEU A 238 25.01 2.58 5.89
N ILE A 239 25.96 2.40 4.97
CA ILE A 239 26.84 1.24 4.92
C ILE A 239 28.28 1.71 5.03
N ALA A 240 28.89 1.50 6.19
CA ALA A 240 30.28 1.81 6.40
C ALA A 240 31.16 0.65 5.90
N ILE A 241 32.01 0.95 4.92
CA ILE A 241 32.89 0.01 4.23
C ILE A 241 34.34 0.43 4.51
N GLY A 242 35.08 -0.46 5.17
CA GLY A 242 36.48 -0.25 5.53
C GLY A 242 37.45 -1.18 4.80
N ASN A 243 38.74 -0.87 4.85
CA ASN A 243 39.78 -1.82 4.45
C ASN A 243 39.80 -3.01 5.39
N GLN A 244 40.02 -4.20 4.84
CA GLN A 244 40.00 -5.46 5.59
C GLN A 244 41.10 -6.38 5.08
N PRO A 245 41.48 -7.42 5.83
CA PRO A 245 42.40 -8.46 5.33
C PRO A 245 41.87 -9.03 4.00
N GLY A 246 42.69 -8.96 2.97
CA GLY A 246 42.32 -9.42 1.62
C GLY A 246 41.64 -8.36 0.73
N CYS A 247 41.11 -7.28 1.26
CA CYS A 247 40.43 -6.22 0.51
C CYS A 247 40.92 -4.81 0.90
N THR A 248 41.71 -4.19 0.04
CA THR A 248 41.89 -2.75 0.07
C THR A 248 40.81 -2.12 -0.82
N VAL A 249 39.91 -1.36 -0.23
CA VAL A 249 38.77 -0.78 -0.93
C VAL A 249 39.21 0.12 -2.07
N GLY A 250 38.73 -0.17 -3.26
CA GLY A 250 38.89 0.66 -4.45
C GLY A 250 37.63 1.42 -4.80
N SER A 251 37.04 1.11 -5.95
CA SER A 251 35.76 1.69 -6.40
C SER A 251 34.57 1.01 -5.73
N ILE A 252 33.52 1.77 -5.49
CA ILE A 252 32.24 1.26 -4.97
C ILE A 252 31.13 1.62 -5.96
N TYR A 253 30.21 0.70 -6.16
CA TYR A 253 29.02 0.87 -7.00
C TYR A 253 27.78 0.64 -6.17
N VAL A 254 26.74 1.46 -6.36
CA VAL A 254 25.42 1.29 -5.74
C VAL A 254 24.41 1.18 -6.87
N ALA A 255 23.65 0.10 -6.89
CA ALA A 255 22.70 -0.20 -7.95
C ALA A 255 23.33 -0.03 -9.36
N GLY A 256 24.55 -0.53 -9.53
CA GLY A 256 25.33 -0.43 -10.78
C GLY A 256 25.97 0.93 -11.06
N SER A 257 25.69 1.96 -10.27
CA SER A 257 26.28 3.31 -10.46
C SER A 257 27.54 3.49 -9.64
N ARG A 258 28.66 3.84 -10.29
CA ARG A 258 29.94 4.08 -9.61
C ARG A 258 29.91 5.34 -8.77
N LEU A 259 30.35 5.25 -7.51
CA LEU A 259 30.53 6.41 -6.65
C LEU A 259 31.76 7.24 -7.07
N PRO A 260 31.71 8.57 -6.82
CA PRO A 260 32.79 9.48 -7.26
C PRO A 260 34.10 9.27 -6.50
N ASN A 261 34.02 8.82 -5.24
CA ASN A 261 35.19 8.63 -4.37
C ASN A 261 35.62 7.16 -4.36
N GLU A 262 36.91 6.94 -4.23
CA GLU A 262 37.50 5.61 -4.03
C GLU A 262 37.98 5.45 -2.58
N GLY A 263 38.15 4.21 -2.15
CA GLY A 263 38.63 3.86 -0.83
C GLY A 263 37.53 3.70 0.23
N PRO A 264 37.93 3.49 1.48
CA PRO A 264 37.00 3.32 2.61
C PRO A 264 36.08 4.52 2.78
N GLN A 265 34.78 4.25 2.85
CA GLN A 265 33.78 5.32 3.05
C GLN A 265 32.45 4.76 3.60
N THR A 266 31.62 5.67 4.09
CA THR A 266 30.21 5.36 4.37
C THR A 266 29.37 5.67 3.14
N VAL A 267 28.65 4.68 2.66
CA VAL A 267 27.77 4.75 1.50
C VAL A 267 26.35 5.01 1.98
N SER A 268 25.66 5.96 1.36
CA SER A 268 24.24 6.21 1.59
C SER A 268 23.43 5.49 0.53
N VAL A 269 22.55 4.61 0.95
CA VAL A 269 21.62 3.86 0.09
C VAL A 269 20.20 4.31 0.43
N TRP A 270 19.54 4.93 -0.54
CA TRP A 270 18.14 5.30 -0.40
C TRP A 270 17.25 4.15 -0.87
N VAL A 271 16.46 3.60 0.04
CA VAL A 271 15.43 2.60 -0.25
C VAL A 271 14.12 3.33 -0.55
N ASP A 272 13.77 3.36 -1.83
CA ASP A 272 12.55 3.99 -2.32
C ASP A 272 11.38 3.01 -2.23
N PRO A 273 10.22 3.41 -1.67
CA PRO A 273 9.01 2.58 -1.67
C PRO A 273 8.56 2.13 -3.08
N ASN A 274 8.98 2.83 -4.13
CA ASN A 274 8.63 2.51 -5.50
C ASN A 274 9.76 1.82 -6.28
N TRP A 275 10.82 1.37 -5.61
CA TRP A 275 11.92 0.68 -6.27
C TRP A 275 11.42 -0.60 -6.95
N PRO A 276 11.71 -0.82 -8.23
CA PRO A 276 11.15 -1.94 -9.00
C PRO A 276 11.80 -3.31 -8.72
N GLY A 277 12.84 -3.36 -7.90
CA GLY A 277 13.59 -4.59 -7.59
C GLY A 277 13.52 -4.93 -6.11
N ASP A 278 13.82 -6.19 -5.79
CA ASP A 278 13.81 -6.71 -4.43
C ASP A 278 15.14 -6.38 -3.72
N THR A 279 16.25 -6.39 -4.45
CA THR A 279 17.60 -6.24 -3.92
C THR A 279 18.31 -5.00 -4.46
N ILE A 280 18.97 -4.26 -3.57
CA ILE A 280 19.89 -3.17 -3.92
C ILE A 280 21.32 -3.66 -3.68
N PHE A 281 22.08 -3.83 -4.75
CA PHE A 281 23.48 -4.26 -4.66
C PHE A 281 24.41 -3.09 -4.38
N VAL A 282 25.34 -3.30 -3.43
CA VAL A 282 26.49 -2.45 -3.17
C VAL A 282 27.74 -3.25 -3.48
N ASP A 283 28.35 -3.00 -4.63
CA ASP A 283 29.52 -3.73 -5.09
C ASP A 283 30.81 -2.99 -4.76
N VAL A 284 31.69 -3.64 -4.03
CA VAL A 284 32.98 -3.12 -3.58
C VAL A 284 34.11 -3.78 -4.35
N MET A 285 34.84 -3.01 -5.16
CA MET A 285 36.01 -3.49 -5.90
C MET A 285 37.25 -3.37 -5.02
N CYS A 286 37.84 -4.51 -4.66
CA CYS A 286 39.06 -4.60 -3.88
C CYS A 286 40.31 -4.60 -4.77
N ARG A 287 41.37 -3.91 -4.34
CA ARG A 287 42.70 -3.89 -4.97
C ARG A 287 43.64 -4.93 -4.37
#